data_017677cf2d8754433955503d2259cc47
#
_entry.id   017677cf2d8754433955503d2259cc47
#
_cell.length_a   1.000
_cell.length_b   1.000
_cell.length_c   1.000
_cell.angle_alpha   90.00
_cell.angle_beta   90.00
_cell.angle_gamma   90.00
#
_symmetry.space_group_name_H-M   'P 1'
#
loop_
_entity.id
_entity.type
_entity.pdbx_description
1 polymer ?
#
loop_
_entity_poly.entity_id
_entity_poly.type
_entity_poly.pdbx_seq_one_letter_code
_entity_poly.pdbx_strand_id
1 'polypeptide(L)'
;MNHKIKNILVTGGGGYIGTNLVRNLLEEGYKVRVIDTFWFGDHLKKNKNLKILKKDMRNIAEKDLEKIDCILHLASIANDPAAELDAGLTWDVNVLATYKLINIAIKKKVKKFIF
;
A
#
# COMPACT_ATOMS: atom_id res chain seq x y z
N MET A 1 8.66 20.58 -17.04
CA MET A 1 7.34 20.51 -16.47
C MET A 1 7.24 19.53 -15.34
N ASN A 2 6.70 20.00 -14.31
CA ASN A 2 6.76 19.26 -13.05
C ASN A 2 5.73 18.15 -12.99
N HIS A 3 6.19 16.93 -13.16
CA HIS A 3 5.40 15.76 -12.80
C HIS A 3 5.53 15.54 -11.30
N LYS A 4 4.99 16.49 -10.54
CA LYS A 4 5.07 16.37 -9.09
C LYS A 4 4.23 15.21 -8.61
N ILE A 5 4.85 14.37 -7.79
CA ILE A 5 4.15 13.35 -7.06
C ILE A 5 3.45 14.03 -5.89
N LYS A 6 2.13 13.92 -5.82
CA LYS A 6 1.32 14.51 -4.74
C LYS A 6 0.59 13.45 -3.94
N ASN A 7 0.08 12.44 -4.61
CA ASN A 7 -0.75 11.40 -4.00
C ASN A 7 -0.01 10.08 -4.03
N ILE A 8 0.27 9.54 -2.86
CA ILE A 8 1.04 8.31 -2.70
C ILE A 8 0.16 7.23 -2.07
N LEU A 9 0.13 6.07 -2.68
CA LEU A 9 -0.48 4.88 -2.08
C LEU A 9 0.62 4.07 -1.42
N VAL A 10 0.43 3.76 -0.14
CA VAL A 10 1.32 2.86 0.60
C VAL A 10 0.55 1.59 0.93
N THR A 11 0.95 0.48 0.38
CA THR A 11 0.40 -0.81 0.77
C THR A 11 1.20 -1.35 1.94
N GLY A 12 0.52 -1.86 2.96
CA GLY A 12 1.19 -2.29 4.18
C GLY A 12 1.60 -1.13 5.09
N GLY A 13 0.95 0.03 4.94
CA GLY A 13 1.30 1.23 5.70
C GLY A 13 0.99 1.15 7.20
N GLY A 14 0.28 0.12 7.64
CA GLY A 14 0.00 -0.10 9.06
C GLY A 14 1.07 -0.89 9.81
N GLY A 15 2.06 -1.46 9.10
CA GLY A 15 3.19 -2.15 9.72
C GLY A 15 4.19 -1.19 10.33
N TYR A 16 5.23 -1.74 10.96
CA TYR A 16 6.25 -0.92 11.64
C TYR A 16 6.95 0.04 10.67
N ILE A 17 7.49 -0.50 9.59
CA ILE A 17 8.19 0.31 8.58
C ILE A 17 7.21 1.25 7.90
N GLY A 18 6.03 0.73 7.53
CA GLY A 18 5.01 1.51 6.84
C GLY A 18 4.50 2.67 7.66
N THR A 19 4.29 2.49 8.95
CA THR A 19 3.81 3.57 9.83
C THR A 19 4.81 4.71 9.88
N ASN A 20 6.10 4.41 10.01
CA ASN A 20 7.14 5.43 10.02
C ASN A 20 7.24 6.14 8.65
N LEU A 21 7.15 5.39 7.57
CA LEU A 21 7.18 5.96 6.23
C LEU A 21 6.00 6.90 5.99
N VAL A 22 4.80 6.45 6.34
CA VAL A 22 3.58 7.26 6.19
C VAL A 22 3.69 8.58 6.96
N ARG A 23 4.16 8.50 8.20
CA ARG A 23 4.36 9.71 9.01
C ARG A 23 5.31 10.69 8.32
N ASN A 24 6.44 10.20 7.84
CA ASN A 24 7.42 11.04 7.15
C ASN A 24 6.86 11.66 5.88
N LEU A 25 6.10 10.90 5.09
CA LEU A 25 5.47 11.40 3.88
C LEU A 25 4.46 12.50 4.18
N LEU A 26 3.67 12.33 5.22
CA LEU A 26 2.72 13.35 5.63
C LEU A 26 3.41 14.63 6.11
N GLU A 27 4.52 14.49 6.82
CA GLU A 27 5.33 15.65 7.26
C GLU A 27 5.91 16.41 6.08
N GLU A 28 6.24 15.70 4.98
CA GLU A 28 6.74 16.32 3.75
C GLU A 28 5.64 16.96 2.90
N GLY A 29 4.38 16.83 3.29
CA GLY A 29 3.27 17.48 2.61
C GLY A 29 2.55 16.63 1.58
N TYR A 30 2.88 15.34 1.45
CA TYR A 30 2.18 14.45 0.54
C TYR A 30 0.79 14.08 1.05
N LYS A 31 -0.10 13.79 0.13
CA LYS A 31 -1.36 13.11 0.45
C LYS A 31 -1.11 11.62 0.36
N VAL A 32 -1.44 10.90 1.41
CA VAL A 32 -1.14 9.48 1.53
C VAL A 32 -2.42 8.67 1.68
N ARG A 33 -2.49 7.61 0.90
CA ARG A 33 -3.54 6.60 1.00
C ARG A 33 -2.88 5.30 1.44
N VAL A 34 -3.42 4.67 2.48
CA VAL A 34 -2.87 3.43 3.01
C VAL A 34 -3.86 2.29 2.79
N ILE A 35 -3.37 1.18 2.28
CA ILE A 35 -4.12 -0.08 2.24
C ILE A 35 -3.41 -1.08 3.14
N ASP A 36 -4.13 -1.61 4.13
CA ASP A 36 -3.60 -2.58 5.08
C ASP A 36 -4.76 -3.30 5.75
N THR A 37 -4.53 -4.52 6.20
CA THR A 37 -5.49 -5.26 7.03
C THR A 37 -5.44 -4.83 8.48
N PHE A 38 -4.32 -4.23 8.90
CA PHE A 38 -4.07 -3.80 10.29
C PHE A 38 -4.16 -4.95 11.31
N TRP A 39 -3.67 -6.13 10.94
CA TRP A 39 -3.66 -7.30 11.83
C TRP A 39 -2.93 -7.02 13.15
N PHE A 40 -1.90 -6.21 13.12
CA PHE A 40 -1.10 -5.86 14.30
C PHE A 40 -1.51 -4.54 14.94
N GLY A 41 -2.72 -4.06 14.63
CA GLY A 41 -3.24 -2.82 15.14
C GLY A 41 -2.99 -1.65 14.20
N ASP A 42 -3.68 -0.55 14.49
CA ASP A 42 -3.56 0.68 13.73
C ASP A 42 -2.82 1.72 14.57
N HIS A 43 -1.59 2.02 14.17
CA HIS A 43 -0.74 3.00 14.86
C HIS A 43 -0.65 4.32 14.10
N LEU A 44 -1.47 4.50 13.07
CA LEU A 44 -1.47 5.73 12.29
C LEU A 44 -2.34 6.78 12.96
N LYS A 45 -1.78 7.97 13.12
CA LYS A 45 -2.54 9.09 13.67
C LYS A 45 -3.39 9.74 12.60
N LYS A 46 -4.57 10.21 12.96
CA LYS A 46 -5.44 10.92 12.04
C LYS A 46 -4.75 12.16 11.48
N ASN A 47 -4.91 12.36 10.18
CA ASN A 47 -4.35 13.49 9.46
C ASN A 47 -5.27 13.81 8.29
N LYS A 48 -5.48 15.09 8.00
CA LYS A 48 -6.34 15.50 6.89
C LYS A 48 -5.87 14.99 5.53
N ASN A 49 -4.57 14.72 5.39
CA ASN A 49 -3.96 14.23 4.17
C ASN A 49 -3.80 12.70 4.15
N LEU A 50 -4.33 12.00 5.14
CA LEU A 50 -4.26 10.56 5.25
C LEU A 50 -5.63 9.93 5.06
N LYS A 51 -5.71 8.99 4.11
CA LYS A 51 -6.90 8.15 3.92
C LYS A 51 -6.50 6.70 4.13
N ILE A 52 -7.22 6.02 5.01
CA ILE A 52 -6.96 4.63 5.35
C ILE A 52 -8.03 3.74 4.72
N LEU A 53 -7.60 2.74 3.98
CA LEU A 53 -8.45 1.70 3.43
C LEU A 53 -8.07 0.39 4.11
N LYS A 54 -8.91 -0.02 5.07
CA LYS A 54 -8.69 -1.29 5.78
C LYS A 54 -9.21 -2.43 4.93
N LYS A 55 -8.35 -3.04 4.17
CA LYS A 55 -8.69 -4.15 3.29
C LYS A 55 -7.47 -4.98 2.94
N ASP A 56 -7.73 -6.21 2.53
CA ASP A 56 -6.71 -7.11 2.03
C ASP A 56 -6.30 -6.70 0.62
N MET A 57 -5.02 -6.81 0.30
CA MET A 57 -4.51 -6.51 -1.05
C MET A 57 -5.15 -7.35 -2.14
N ARG A 58 -5.64 -8.54 -1.80
CA ARG A 58 -6.36 -9.38 -2.77
C ARG A 58 -7.64 -8.75 -3.27
N ASN A 59 -8.20 -7.80 -2.52
CA ASN A 59 -9.45 -7.12 -2.83
C ASN A 59 -9.25 -5.72 -3.40
N ILE A 60 -8.02 -5.40 -3.80
CA ILE A 60 -7.74 -4.10 -4.39
C ILE A 60 -8.57 -3.90 -5.67
N ALA A 61 -9.07 -2.67 -5.87
CA ALA A 61 -9.90 -2.31 -7.01
C ALA A 61 -9.37 -1.05 -7.68
N GLU A 62 -9.81 -0.80 -8.90
CA GLU A 62 -9.38 0.38 -9.66
C GLU A 62 -9.64 1.68 -8.92
N LYS A 63 -10.76 1.78 -8.22
CA LYS A 63 -11.09 2.99 -7.45
C LYS A 63 -10.09 3.30 -6.35
N ASP A 64 -9.38 2.28 -5.86
CA ASP A 64 -8.39 2.46 -4.81
C ASP A 64 -7.15 3.20 -5.29
N LEU A 65 -6.93 3.20 -6.61
CA LEU A 65 -5.79 3.83 -7.24
C LEU A 65 -6.14 5.14 -7.97
N GLU A 66 -7.35 5.65 -7.82
CA GLU A 66 -7.70 6.90 -8.46
C GLU A 66 -6.84 8.05 -7.96
N LYS A 67 -6.30 8.83 -8.91
CA LYS A 67 -5.43 9.99 -8.65
C LYS A 67 -4.14 9.66 -7.91
N ILE A 68 -3.74 8.40 -7.89
CA ILE A 68 -2.47 8.00 -7.30
C ILE A 68 -1.33 8.24 -8.29
N ASP A 69 -0.29 8.92 -7.82
CA ASP A 69 0.90 9.23 -8.61
C ASP A 69 2.02 8.22 -8.40
N CYS A 70 2.14 7.70 -7.19
CA CYS A 70 3.21 6.79 -6.81
C CYS A 70 2.68 5.71 -5.88
N ILE A 71 3.18 4.49 -6.04
CA ILE A 71 2.86 3.38 -5.16
C ILE A 71 4.13 2.91 -4.46
N LEU A 72 4.07 2.84 -3.14
CA LEU A 72 5.09 2.22 -2.32
C LEU A 72 4.51 0.90 -1.79
N HIS A 73 4.99 -0.20 -2.34
CA HIS A 73 4.40 -1.52 -2.09
C HIS A 73 5.16 -2.26 -0.99
N LEU A 74 4.66 -2.19 0.23
CA LEU A 74 5.23 -2.85 1.39
C LEU A 74 4.40 -4.04 1.87
N ALA A 75 3.18 -4.19 1.35
CA ALA A 75 2.27 -5.23 1.80
C ALA A 75 2.81 -6.62 1.46
N SER A 76 2.80 -7.49 2.46
CA SER A 76 3.18 -8.89 2.31
C SER A 76 2.62 -9.66 3.51
N ILE A 77 2.33 -10.94 3.31
CA ILE A 77 1.98 -11.84 4.41
C ILE A 77 3.18 -12.66 4.87
N ALA A 78 4.37 -12.31 4.43
CA ALA A 78 5.59 -13.06 4.73
C ALA A 78 5.89 -13.18 6.23
N ASN A 79 5.47 -12.19 7.02
CA ASN A 79 5.67 -12.18 8.47
C ASN A 79 4.42 -12.62 9.26
N ASP A 80 3.41 -13.10 8.56
CA ASP A 80 2.19 -13.61 9.16
C ASP A 80 2.45 -15.02 9.70
N PRO A 81 1.99 -15.37 10.92
CA PRO A 81 2.08 -16.74 11.41
C PRO A 81 1.50 -17.76 10.45
N ALA A 82 0.44 -17.44 9.71
CA ALA A 82 -0.12 -18.33 8.70
C ALA A 82 0.85 -18.58 7.55
N ALA A 83 1.71 -17.64 7.24
CA ALA A 83 2.71 -17.80 6.17
C ALA A 83 3.75 -18.86 6.51
N GLU A 84 4.06 -19.02 7.80
CA GLU A 84 5.00 -20.05 8.24
C GLU A 84 4.40 -21.44 8.13
N LEU A 85 3.08 -21.55 8.21
CA LEU A 85 2.37 -22.83 8.10
C LEU A 85 2.21 -23.30 6.67
N ASP A 86 2.19 -22.36 5.71
CA ASP A 86 2.06 -22.68 4.28
C ASP A 86 2.80 -21.67 3.43
N ALA A 87 4.09 -21.92 3.23
CA ALA A 87 4.95 -21.04 2.45
C ALA A 87 4.55 -20.96 0.97
N GLY A 88 4.05 -22.06 0.40
CA GLY A 88 3.60 -22.10 -0.99
C GLY A 88 2.39 -21.20 -1.22
N LEU A 89 1.40 -21.30 -0.33
CA LEU A 89 0.21 -20.45 -0.41
C LEU A 89 0.59 -18.98 -0.24
N THR A 90 1.49 -18.66 0.69
CA THR A 90 1.96 -17.30 0.93
C THR A 90 2.60 -16.71 -0.32
N TRP A 91 3.46 -17.49 -0.98
CA TRP A 91 4.11 -17.07 -2.21
C TRP A 91 3.09 -16.75 -3.30
N ASP A 92 2.15 -17.66 -3.55
CA ASP A 92 1.13 -17.48 -4.58
C ASP A 92 0.26 -16.26 -4.33
N VAL A 93 -0.18 -16.05 -3.10
CA VAL A 93 -1.02 -14.90 -2.73
C VAL A 93 -0.26 -13.59 -2.94
N ASN A 94 0.98 -13.51 -2.49
CA ASN A 94 1.79 -12.31 -2.64
C ASN A 94 2.06 -11.99 -4.12
N VAL A 95 2.40 -12.98 -4.91
CA VAL A 95 2.68 -12.80 -6.34
C VAL A 95 1.42 -12.38 -7.08
N LEU A 96 0.30 -13.07 -6.86
CA LEU A 96 -0.95 -12.75 -7.55
C LEU A 96 -1.47 -11.37 -7.17
N ALA A 97 -1.40 -11.02 -5.88
CA ALA A 97 -1.83 -9.70 -5.42
C ALA A 97 -0.96 -8.60 -6.03
N THR A 98 0.34 -8.82 -6.12
CA THR A 98 1.27 -7.86 -6.73
C THR A 98 1.00 -7.69 -8.22
N TYR A 99 0.76 -8.78 -8.95
CA TYR A 99 0.39 -8.70 -10.37
C TYR A 99 -0.89 -7.90 -10.56
N LYS A 100 -1.89 -8.15 -9.75
CA LYS A 100 -3.15 -7.42 -9.81
C LYS A 100 -2.93 -5.93 -9.59
N LEU A 101 -2.13 -5.58 -8.58
CA LEU A 101 -1.80 -4.19 -8.28
C LEU A 101 -1.07 -3.53 -9.44
N ILE A 102 -0.08 -4.19 -10.02
CA ILE A 102 0.68 -3.67 -11.15
C ILE A 102 -0.23 -3.43 -12.35
N ASN A 103 -1.12 -4.39 -12.66
CA ASN A 103 -2.04 -4.25 -13.79
C ASN A 103 -2.97 -3.05 -13.61
N ILE A 104 -3.50 -2.86 -12.42
CA ILE A 104 -4.35 -1.70 -12.12
C ILE A 104 -3.53 -0.41 -12.20
N ALA A 105 -2.30 -0.43 -11.68
CA ALA A 105 -1.42 0.74 -11.72
C ALA A 105 -1.13 1.18 -13.16
N ILE A 106 -0.88 0.23 -14.05
CA ILE A 106 -0.68 0.51 -15.48
C ILE A 106 -1.94 1.13 -16.08
N LYS A 107 -3.08 0.53 -15.83
CA LYS A 107 -4.36 1.01 -16.33
C LYS A 107 -4.67 2.43 -15.85
N LYS A 108 -4.35 2.74 -14.60
CA LYS A 108 -4.56 4.06 -14.00
C LYS A 108 -3.42 5.04 -14.26
N LYS A 109 -2.42 4.63 -15.02
CA LYS A 109 -1.29 5.48 -15.41
C LYS A 109 -0.52 6.04 -14.22
N VAL A 110 -0.31 5.21 -13.20
CA VAL A 110 0.51 5.56 -12.05
C VAL A 110 1.94 5.81 -12.54
N LYS A 111 2.53 6.92 -12.08
CA LYS A 111 3.82 7.38 -12.60
C LYS A 111 5.01 6.59 -12.06
N LYS A 112 4.91 6.10 -10.83
CA LYS A 112 6.04 5.43 -10.17
C LYS A 112 5.55 4.30 -9.28
N PHE A 113 6.26 3.17 -9.34
CA PHE A 113 5.97 1.99 -8.53
C PHE A 113 7.26 1.53 -7.88
N ILE A 114 7.29 1.45 -6.55
CA ILE A 114 8.46 1.06 -5.77
C ILE A 114 8.08 -0.12 -4.86
N PHE A 115 8.89 -1.16 -4.93
CA PHE A 115 8.77 -2.30 -4.04
C PHE A 115 9.54 -2.07 -2.74
#